data_7e1f852bfb4ca431b997c0b0fbe37c1f
#
_entry.id   7e1f852bfb4ca431b997c0b0fbe37c1f
#
_cell.length_a   1.000
_cell.length_b   1.000
_cell.length_c   1.000
_cell.angle_alpha   90.00
_cell.angle_beta   90.00
_cell.angle_gamma   90.00
#
_symmetry.space_group_name_H-M   'P 1'
#
loop_
_entity.id
_entity.type
_entity.pdbx_description
1 polymer ?
#
loop_
_entity_poly.entity_id
_entity_poly.type
_entity_poly.pdbx_seq_one_letter_code
_entity_poly.pdbx_strand_id
1 'polypeptide(L)'
;LDLYIVDAADQERRPFVVTENSEWGASLSPNNDYVAFTTDLSGQYQINVKRFPPTEERWVISSGYGEEPFWSKDGSEIFYRRGNQWLSTPVKTTPEFEAGVPEVLFEGPYGNVYGISYGVDANGEKFFLLKQPDQAPPNEINIVNNWTKELN
;
A
#
# COMPACT_ATOMS: atom_id res chain seq x y z
N LEU A 1 7.42 -4.46 -11.72
CA LEU A 1 8.02 -4.74 -10.40
C LEU A 1 7.58 -6.12 -9.95
N ASP A 2 8.45 -6.84 -9.22
CA ASP A 2 8.18 -8.21 -8.78
C ASP A 2 8.47 -8.35 -7.28
N LEU A 3 7.80 -9.28 -6.62
CA LEU A 3 8.02 -9.61 -5.22
C LEU A 3 8.88 -10.86 -5.07
N TYR A 4 9.94 -10.74 -4.28
CA TYR A 4 10.85 -11.82 -3.93
C TYR A 4 10.93 -11.99 -2.41
N ILE A 5 11.17 -13.22 -1.98
CA ILE A 5 11.57 -13.55 -0.62
C ILE A 5 13.09 -13.60 -0.59
N VAL A 6 13.70 -12.97 0.40
CA VAL A 6 15.15 -13.07 0.67
C VAL A 6 15.32 -13.61 2.07
N ASP A 7 16.02 -14.73 2.19
CA ASP A 7 16.43 -15.23 3.50
C ASP A 7 17.61 -14.39 4.01
N ALA A 8 17.48 -13.84 5.21
CA ALA A 8 18.50 -12.97 5.78
C ALA A 8 19.79 -13.72 6.19
N ALA A 9 19.69 -15.03 6.43
CA ALA A 9 20.83 -15.84 6.89
C ALA A 9 21.80 -16.22 5.74
N ASP A 10 21.26 -16.65 4.61
CA ASP A 10 22.03 -17.10 3.46
C ASP A 10 21.93 -16.19 2.23
N GLN A 11 21.07 -15.16 2.30
CA GLN A 11 20.76 -14.22 1.23
C GLN A 11 20.17 -14.89 -0.04
N GLU A 12 19.66 -16.10 0.10
CA GLU A 12 18.99 -16.79 -0.99
C GLU A 12 17.72 -16.04 -1.39
N ARG A 13 17.57 -15.78 -2.68
CA ARG A 13 16.41 -15.08 -3.24
C ARG A 13 15.50 -16.05 -3.98
N ARG A 14 14.23 -16.10 -3.61
CA ARG A 14 13.19 -16.92 -4.24
C ARG A 14 12.05 -16.04 -4.72
N PRO A 15 11.44 -16.34 -5.88
CA PRO A 15 10.27 -15.61 -6.33
C PRO A 15 9.08 -15.84 -5.39
N PHE A 16 8.34 -14.77 -5.08
CA PHE A 16 7.06 -14.85 -4.39
C PHE A 16 5.90 -14.61 -5.36
N VAL A 17 5.88 -13.45 -6.03
CA VAL A 17 4.99 -13.13 -7.15
C VAL A 17 5.81 -12.47 -8.22
N VAL A 18 5.94 -13.12 -9.37
CA VAL A 18 6.66 -12.64 -10.54
C VAL A 18 5.76 -12.82 -11.74
N THR A 19 5.29 -11.74 -12.34
CA THR A 19 4.39 -11.74 -13.48
C THR A 19 4.82 -10.69 -14.52
N GLU A 20 4.06 -10.52 -15.59
CA GLU A 20 4.26 -9.42 -16.54
C GLU A 20 3.75 -8.07 -16.02
N ASN A 21 3.10 -8.08 -14.85
CA ASN A 21 2.49 -6.93 -14.21
C ASN A 21 3.40 -6.30 -13.14
N SER A 22 2.89 -5.34 -12.40
CA SER A 22 3.62 -4.74 -11.30
C SER A 22 3.09 -5.21 -9.96
N GLU A 23 3.98 -5.77 -9.12
CA GLU A 23 3.72 -6.15 -7.73
C GLU A 23 4.58 -5.34 -6.78
N TRP A 24 3.97 -4.77 -5.74
CA TRP A 24 4.67 -3.96 -4.75
C TRP A 24 3.91 -3.83 -3.43
N GLY A 25 4.51 -3.17 -2.43
CA GLY A 25 3.86 -2.87 -1.17
C GLY A 25 3.51 -4.11 -0.35
N ALA A 26 4.39 -5.12 -0.33
CA ALA A 26 4.13 -6.35 0.41
C ALA A 26 4.08 -6.12 1.92
N SER A 27 3.05 -6.67 2.56
CA SER A 27 2.82 -6.67 4.00
C SER A 27 2.53 -8.08 4.48
N LEU A 28 3.37 -8.60 5.39
CA LEU A 28 3.21 -9.93 5.97
C LEU A 28 2.17 -9.90 7.10
N SER A 29 1.31 -10.91 7.16
CA SER A 29 0.36 -11.06 8.26
C SER A 29 1.06 -11.35 9.58
N PRO A 30 0.49 -10.96 10.75
CA PRO A 30 1.12 -11.18 12.05
C PRO A 30 1.43 -12.64 12.40
N ASN A 31 0.65 -13.58 11.87
CA ASN A 31 0.86 -15.01 12.02
C ASN A 31 1.85 -15.62 11.01
N ASN A 32 2.38 -14.80 10.09
CA ASN A 32 3.29 -15.17 9.01
C ASN A 32 2.73 -16.18 7.99
N ASP A 33 1.41 -16.34 7.88
CA ASP A 33 0.80 -17.30 6.95
C ASP A 33 0.34 -16.68 5.64
N TYR A 34 0.28 -15.33 5.56
CA TYR A 34 -0.24 -14.60 4.40
C TYR A 34 0.56 -13.33 4.11
N VAL A 35 0.62 -12.96 2.84
CA VAL A 35 1.17 -11.68 2.38
C VAL A 35 0.11 -10.94 1.59
N ALA A 36 -0.21 -9.72 2.02
CA ALA A 36 -0.99 -8.76 1.25
C ALA A 36 -0.04 -7.93 0.39
N PHE A 37 -0.44 -7.63 -0.84
CA PHE A 37 0.37 -6.84 -1.78
C PHE A 37 -0.51 -6.13 -2.80
N THR A 38 0.06 -5.12 -3.44
CA THR A 38 -0.56 -4.40 -4.55
C THR A 38 -0.14 -5.02 -5.87
N THR A 39 -1.08 -5.21 -6.80
CA THR A 39 -0.80 -5.65 -8.18
C THR A 39 -1.76 -5.03 -9.17
N ASP A 40 -1.33 -4.78 -10.40
CA ASP A 40 -2.15 -4.30 -11.52
C ASP A 40 -2.59 -5.41 -12.49
N LEU A 41 -2.55 -6.66 -12.05
CA LEU A 41 -2.91 -7.84 -12.84
C LEU A 41 -4.30 -7.74 -13.51
N SER A 42 -5.24 -7.01 -12.92
CA SER A 42 -6.58 -6.77 -13.49
C SER A 42 -6.67 -5.55 -14.42
N GLY A 43 -5.55 -4.89 -14.70
CA GLY A 43 -5.48 -3.63 -15.45
C GLY A 43 -5.59 -2.38 -14.58
N GLN A 44 -5.74 -2.54 -13.26
CA GLN A 44 -5.66 -1.47 -12.26
C GLN A 44 -5.09 -2.03 -10.97
N TYR A 45 -4.49 -1.18 -10.15
CA TYR A 45 -3.97 -1.61 -8.85
C TYR A 45 -5.07 -2.12 -7.94
N GLN A 46 -4.87 -3.32 -7.40
CA GLN A 46 -5.75 -3.97 -6.42
C GLN A 46 -4.93 -4.61 -5.32
N ILE A 47 -5.55 -4.72 -4.14
CA ILE A 47 -4.97 -5.49 -3.04
C ILE A 47 -5.29 -6.95 -3.21
N ASN A 48 -4.24 -7.75 -3.22
CA ASN A 48 -4.31 -9.20 -3.27
C ASN A 48 -3.63 -9.80 -2.04
N VAL A 49 -4.06 -10.99 -1.66
CA VAL A 49 -3.44 -11.82 -0.62
C VAL A 49 -3.04 -13.16 -1.20
N LYS A 50 -1.89 -13.66 -0.81
CA LYS A 50 -1.43 -15.03 -1.06
C LYS A 50 -0.94 -15.67 0.23
N ARG A 51 -0.94 -17.00 0.28
CA ARG A 51 -0.30 -17.75 1.38
C ARG A 51 1.21 -17.54 1.41
N PHE A 52 1.76 -17.70 2.60
CA PHE A 52 3.20 -17.80 2.83
C PHE A 52 3.51 -19.07 3.65
N PRO A 53 4.30 -20.03 3.13
CA PRO A 53 4.93 -20.06 1.80
C PRO A 53 3.91 -19.98 0.64
N PRO A 54 4.34 -19.50 -0.57
CA PRO A 54 3.42 -19.26 -1.68
C PRO A 54 2.78 -20.55 -2.19
N THR A 55 1.46 -20.48 -2.46
CA THR A 55 0.66 -21.45 -3.16
C THR A 55 0.01 -20.82 -4.39
N GLU A 56 -0.76 -21.58 -5.16
CA GLU A 56 -1.53 -21.06 -6.29
C GLU A 56 -2.73 -20.20 -5.85
N GLU A 57 -3.17 -20.34 -4.59
CA GLU A 57 -4.31 -19.60 -4.06
C GLU A 57 -4.02 -18.09 -3.96
N ARG A 58 -5.00 -17.32 -4.35
CA ARG A 58 -4.97 -15.85 -4.32
C ARG A 58 -6.36 -15.29 -4.06
N TRP A 59 -6.44 -14.29 -3.20
CA TRP A 59 -7.68 -13.59 -2.87
C TRP A 59 -7.55 -12.10 -3.22
N VAL A 60 -8.57 -11.55 -3.87
CA VAL A 60 -8.68 -10.10 -4.13
C VAL A 60 -9.42 -9.49 -2.94
N ILE A 61 -8.82 -8.48 -2.33
CA ILE A 61 -9.33 -7.85 -1.09
C ILE A 61 -10.06 -6.54 -1.40
N SER A 62 -9.50 -5.72 -2.29
CA SER A 62 -10.11 -4.44 -2.64
C SER A 62 -11.25 -4.60 -3.65
N SER A 63 -12.37 -3.92 -3.42
CA SER A 63 -13.40 -3.76 -4.44
C SER A 63 -13.02 -2.63 -5.40
N GLY A 64 -12.35 -2.95 -6.51
CA GLY A 64 -11.77 -1.98 -7.45
C GLY A 64 -10.35 -1.55 -7.02
N TYR A 65 -10.00 -0.28 -7.30
CA TYR A 65 -8.67 0.25 -7.02
C TYR A 65 -8.29 0.17 -5.53
N GLY A 66 -7.05 -0.21 -5.26
CA GLY A 66 -6.45 -0.25 -3.93
C GLY A 66 -4.94 -0.40 -3.98
N GLU A 67 -4.25 0.25 -3.04
CA GLU A 67 -2.79 0.24 -2.93
C GLU A 67 -2.34 0.33 -1.46
N GLU A 68 -1.07 0.00 -1.20
CA GLU A 68 -0.43 0.14 0.10
C GLU A 68 -1.13 -0.69 1.20
N PRO A 69 -1.23 -2.01 1.09
CA PRO A 69 -1.87 -2.83 2.11
C PRO A 69 -1.06 -2.88 3.41
N PHE A 70 -1.76 -2.88 4.53
CA PHE A 70 -1.19 -3.01 5.87
C PHE A 70 -2.09 -3.88 6.74
N TRP A 71 -1.52 -4.91 7.38
CA TRP A 71 -2.26 -5.76 8.31
C TRP A 71 -2.47 -5.07 9.66
N SER A 72 -3.64 -5.26 10.26
CA SER A 72 -3.82 -5.01 11.69
C SER A 72 -2.92 -5.93 12.51
N LYS A 73 -2.56 -5.49 13.71
CA LYS A 73 -1.66 -6.26 14.58
C LYS A 73 -2.22 -7.63 15.00
N ASP A 74 -3.51 -7.75 15.11
CA ASP A 74 -4.22 -8.99 15.44
C ASP A 74 -4.53 -9.86 14.20
N GLY A 75 -4.29 -9.34 13.00
CA GLY A 75 -4.53 -10.03 11.74
C GLY A 75 -6.00 -10.12 11.33
N SER A 76 -6.88 -9.36 11.98
CA SER A 76 -8.31 -9.38 11.70
C SER A 76 -8.75 -8.46 10.58
N GLU A 77 -7.88 -7.53 10.15
CA GLU A 77 -8.17 -6.53 9.14
C GLU A 77 -6.97 -6.27 8.23
N ILE A 78 -7.27 -5.85 7.00
CA ILE A 78 -6.28 -5.30 6.06
C ILE A 78 -6.70 -3.87 5.74
N PHE A 79 -5.87 -2.92 6.14
CA PHE A 79 -5.99 -1.52 5.77
C PHE A 79 -5.36 -1.30 4.39
N TYR A 80 -5.92 -0.40 3.62
CA TYR A 80 -5.33 0.01 2.34
C TYR A 80 -5.87 1.38 1.90
N ARG A 81 -5.23 1.93 0.90
CA ARG A 81 -5.58 3.22 0.34
C ARG A 81 -6.28 3.08 -1.00
N ARG A 82 -7.29 3.92 -1.24
CA ARG A 82 -7.98 4.09 -2.52
C ARG A 82 -8.07 5.58 -2.86
N GLY A 83 -7.05 6.10 -3.55
CA GLY A 83 -6.96 7.55 -3.79
C GLY A 83 -6.84 8.33 -2.48
N ASN A 84 -7.83 9.14 -2.15
CA ASN A 84 -7.89 9.93 -0.90
C ASN A 84 -8.65 9.24 0.23
N GLN A 85 -9.02 7.98 0.06
CA GLN A 85 -9.76 7.21 1.06
C GLN A 85 -8.85 6.15 1.68
N TRP A 86 -8.98 5.94 2.99
CA TRP A 86 -8.42 4.80 3.73
C TRP A 86 -9.53 3.84 4.08
N LEU A 87 -9.32 2.59 3.76
CA LEU A 87 -10.30 1.53 3.91
C LEU A 87 -9.76 0.44 4.82
N SER A 88 -10.68 -0.27 5.46
CA SER A 88 -10.44 -1.55 6.11
C SER A 88 -11.27 -2.64 5.45
N THR A 89 -10.68 -3.81 5.29
CA THR A 89 -11.39 -5.03 4.95
C THR A 89 -11.20 -6.03 6.08
N PRO A 90 -12.27 -6.44 6.78
CA PRO A 90 -12.17 -7.50 7.78
C PRO A 90 -11.80 -8.81 7.11
N VAL A 91 -10.90 -9.56 7.73
CA VAL A 91 -10.44 -10.85 7.24
C VAL A 91 -10.41 -11.90 8.34
N LYS A 92 -10.56 -13.16 7.94
CA LYS A 92 -10.26 -14.33 8.78
C LYS A 92 -9.15 -15.12 8.10
N THR A 93 -8.23 -15.62 8.91
CA THR A 93 -7.10 -16.41 8.43
C THR A 93 -7.20 -17.89 8.81
N THR A 94 -8.21 -18.26 9.60
CA THR A 94 -8.45 -19.62 10.08
C THR A 94 -9.96 -19.92 10.13
N PRO A 95 -10.42 -21.16 9.81
CA PRO A 95 -9.62 -22.29 9.30
C PRO A 95 -9.13 -22.07 7.84
N GLU A 96 -9.80 -21.22 7.08
CA GLU A 96 -9.46 -20.80 5.73
C GLU A 96 -9.48 -19.27 5.63
N PHE A 97 -8.84 -18.74 4.60
CA PHE A 97 -8.85 -17.31 4.37
C PHE A 97 -10.19 -16.84 3.83
N GLU A 98 -10.80 -15.89 4.52
CA GLU A 98 -12.03 -15.21 4.09
C GLU A 98 -11.83 -13.70 4.17
N ALA A 99 -12.31 -12.97 3.17
CA ALA A 99 -12.36 -11.52 3.18
C ALA A 99 -13.82 -11.04 3.24
N GLY A 100 -14.06 -10.07 4.11
CA GLY A 100 -15.34 -9.39 4.22
C GLY A 100 -15.51 -8.26 3.20
N VAL A 101 -16.47 -7.38 3.45
CA VAL A 101 -16.75 -6.22 2.61
C VAL A 101 -15.88 -5.06 3.08
N PRO A 102 -15.16 -4.38 2.16
CA PRO A 102 -14.39 -3.19 2.49
C PRO A 102 -15.25 -2.04 3.01
N GLU A 103 -14.78 -1.34 4.04
CA GLU A 103 -15.41 -0.15 4.60
C GLU A 103 -14.44 1.05 4.52
N VAL A 104 -14.98 2.24 4.20
CA VAL A 104 -14.22 3.48 4.24
C VAL A 104 -14.13 3.96 5.68
N LEU A 105 -12.91 4.07 6.20
CA LEU A 105 -12.66 4.58 7.54
C LEU A 105 -12.69 6.11 7.58
N PHE A 106 -12.00 6.72 6.63
CA PHE A 106 -11.96 8.18 6.46
C PHE A 106 -11.43 8.55 5.08
N GLU A 107 -11.54 9.83 4.74
CA GLU A 107 -10.93 10.42 3.55
C GLU A 107 -10.31 11.78 3.87
N GLY A 108 -9.34 12.19 3.06
CA GLY A 108 -8.71 13.49 3.20
C GLY A 108 -7.60 13.73 2.17
N PRO A 109 -7.19 15.00 1.99
CA PRO A 109 -6.17 15.40 1.04
C PRO A 109 -4.75 15.14 1.57
N TYR A 110 -4.44 13.89 1.88
CA TYR A 110 -3.12 13.50 2.36
C TYR A 110 -2.19 13.14 1.20
N GLY A 111 -0.89 13.33 1.40
CA GLY A 111 0.12 13.08 0.39
C GLY A 111 0.13 11.64 -0.07
N ASN A 112 0.34 11.47 -1.37
CA ASN A 112 0.70 10.20 -1.98
C ASN A 112 2.16 10.30 -2.39
N VAL A 113 2.99 9.43 -1.85
CA VAL A 113 4.41 9.32 -2.20
C VAL A 113 4.67 7.94 -2.77
N TYR A 114 5.72 7.82 -3.57
CA TYR A 114 6.12 6.52 -4.07
C TYR A 114 6.55 5.62 -2.89
N GLY A 115 5.90 4.49 -2.74
CA GLY A 115 6.11 3.55 -1.64
C GLY A 115 4.93 3.54 -0.67
N ILE A 116 5.19 3.44 0.63
CA ILE A 116 4.16 3.46 1.67
C ILE A 116 4.02 4.88 2.21
N SER A 117 2.82 5.45 2.10
CA SER A 117 2.53 6.84 2.46
C SER A 117 1.88 7.01 3.84
N TYR A 118 1.63 5.92 4.56
CA TYR A 118 1.00 5.96 5.87
C TYR A 118 1.50 4.85 6.81
N GLY A 119 1.26 5.00 8.08
CA GLY A 119 1.44 3.99 9.11
C GLY A 119 0.20 3.86 9.97
N VAL A 120 0.02 2.72 10.62
CA VAL A 120 -1.12 2.45 11.50
C VAL A 120 -0.60 2.04 12.87
N ASP A 121 -1.21 2.51 13.95
CA ASP A 121 -0.84 2.08 15.28
C ASP A 121 -1.24 0.63 15.55
N ALA A 122 -0.75 0.08 16.66
CA ALA A 122 -0.96 -1.32 17.00
C ALA A 122 -2.44 -1.72 17.21
N ASN A 123 -3.32 -0.75 17.44
CA ASN A 123 -4.74 -0.99 17.69
C ASN A 123 -5.61 -0.77 16.45
N GLY A 124 -5.04 -0.26 15.35
CA GLY A 124 -5.80 0.10 14.15
C GLY A 124 -6.61 1.40 14.27
N GLU A 125 -6.41 2.15 15.37
CA GLU A 125 -7.21 3.33 15.68
C GLU A 125 -6.59 4.65 15.18
N LYS A 126 -5.25 4.67 15.01
CA LYS A 126 -4.52 5.89 14.62
C LYS A 126 -3.72 5.67 13.37
N PHE A 127 -3.89 6.58 12.43
CA PHE A 127 -3.17 6.61 11.17
C PHE A 127 -2.17 7.77 11.18
N PHE A 128 -0.93 7.48 10.82
CA PHE A 128 0.11 8.48 10.60
C PHE A 128 0.19 8.76 9.11
N LEU A 129 -0.10 9.98 8.72
CA LEU A 129 -0.29 10.37 7.33
C LEU A 129 0.62 11.55 6.98
N LEU A 130 1.06 11.59 5.73
CA LEU A 130 1.77 12.73 5.20
C LEU A 130 0.78 13.80 4.76
N LYS A 131 0.80 14.97 5.37
CA LYS A 131 0.08 16.15 4.89
C LYS A 131 1.07 17.11 4.24
N GLN A 132 0.86 17.46 2.99
CA GLN A 132 1.59 18.58 2.41
C GLN A 132 1.12 19.88 3.07
N PRO A 133 2.03 20.81 3.36
CA PRO A 133 1.62 22.15 3.82
C PRO A 133 0.61 22.73 2.84
N ASP A 134 -0.42 23.39 3.35
CA ASP A 134 -1.36 24.14 2.52
C ASP A 134 -0.54 25.20 1.76
N GLN A 135 -0.21 24.90 0.52
CA GLN A 135 0.37 25.91 -0.36
C GLN A 135 -0.79 26.87 -0.65
N ALA A 136 -0.69 28.07 -0.10
CA ALA A 136 -1.49 29.16 -0.63
C ALA A 136 -1.24 29.19 -2.15
N PRO A 137 -2.29 29.30 -2.99
CA PRO A 137 -2.07 29.44 -4.40
C PRO A 137 -1.07 30.58 -4.61
N PRO A 138 -0.07 30.43 -5.49
CA PRO A 138 0.91 31.49 -5.69
C PRO A 138 0.16 32.73 -6.10
N ASN A 139 0.11 33.73 -5.21
CA ASN A 139 -0.56 35.02 -5.47
C ASN A 139 0.25 35.90 -6.42
N GLU A 140 1.47 35.48 -6.74
CA GLU A 140 2.41 36.24 -7.55
C GLU A 140 3.13 35.31 -8.54
N ILE A 141 3.20 35.73 -9.79
CA ILE A 141 4.09 35.14 -10.78
C ILE A 141 5.31 36.06 -10.87
N ASN A 142 6.45 35.62 -10.34
CA ASN A 142 7.70 36.32 -10.45
C ASN A 142 8.34 36.01 -11.81
N ILE A 143 8.36 36.99 -12.73
CA ILE A 143 9.04 36.90 -14.01
C ILE A 143 10.39 37.58 -13.89
N VAL A 144 11.47 36.81 -13.86
CA VAL A 144 12.82 37.34 -13.89
C VAL A 144 13.28 37.47 -15.35
N ASN A 145 13.37 38.69 -15.84
CA ASN A 145 13.91 39.01 -17.15
C ASN A 145 15.39 39.35 -17.01
N ASN A 146 16.21 38.88 -17.96
CA ASN A 146 17.65 39.18 -18.04
C ASN A 146 18.45 38.73 -16.80
N TRP A 147 18.10 37.60 -16.20
CA TRP A 147 18.75 36.99 -15.03
C TRP A 147 20.29 36.89 -15.17
N THR A 148 20.81 36.79 -16.39
CA THR A 148 22.25 36.75 -16.67
C THR A 148 22.99 38.06 -16.32
N LYS A 149 22.28 39.18 -16.09
CA LYS A 149 22.90 40.46 -15.66
C LYS A 149 23.12 40.55 -14.15
N GLU A 150 22.53 39.67 -13.38
CA GLU A 150 22.66 39.61 -11.94
C GLU A 150 23.82 38.72 -11.45
N LEU A 151 24.53 38.06 -12.39
CA LEU A 151 25.66 37.18 -12.12
C LEU A 151 27.03 37.84 -12.33
N ASN A 152 27.12 39.17 -12.45
CA ASN A 152 28.37 39.92 -12.58
C ASN A 152 28.64 40.76 -11.33
#